data_a3d963e8d45c25ab417229aa75643fe1
#
_entry.id   a3d963e8d45c25ab417229aa75643fe1
#
_cell.length_a   1.000
_cell.length_b   1.000
_cell.length_c   1.000
_cell.angle_alpha   90.00
_cell.angle_beta   90.00
_cell.angle_gamma   90.00
#
_symmetry.space_group_name_H-M   'P 1'
#
loop_
_entity.id
_entity.type
_entity.pdbx_description
1 polymer ?
#
loop_
_entity_poly.entity_id
_entity_poly.type
_entity_poly.pdbx_seq_one_letter_code
_entity_poly.pdbx_strand_id
1 'polypeptide(L)'
;MPKILNIAVVGAGTMAQAVHLPVLRRRWDRFSVAALVDHSPRRRREASEVWGIEEERRYETVADLVAAVRARTLSLDGVLLSTDGLHVDDLLAIVRRGLPVMVEPPLGYSAEEIAKVTEFERIAGRRLVMLAHPQQYDDSVARMSEHIATKDLRMVDHEVLMPASQPLFGQAHVTTSSYDLPTEQRTARRKALQAAVEAGTGDGATQRDRDLYVKGLLTGVAHQMAVTEAAYGPIEKLVAVRHWPKGVIPGSIELLGELGSGAQVRLVWHYLPFAPEYSETLQVLSARRRMRLDLPAPSHGDARSTVSLREKKSGVVQEVATTAPKGSAELMWEAFHAFVEKGEAPLAGAAEALRQVVLLREVLATIVEADGRSLEAEPEQDAGTEEAPGAEEGAEAEEPSTEAEEPSAEAATTGAVRADEEPADGTPAPSATVEVELPGAEPAPETLEQPVTDPSGERPAAAYAEAEPAAEPSSNPTPARAPEATPVAEPASETLEQPAAPSTEEVVDAWSGGAESAPAAAEDAPPATADPAVPEDPRR
;
A
#
# COMPACT_ATOMS: atom_id res chain seq x y z
N MET A 1 -1.78 -23.92 26.39
CA MET A 1 -2.17 -22.59 25.86
C MET A 1 -1.07 -22.16 24.92
N PRO A 2 -1.37 -21.48 23.81
CA PRO A 2 -0.33 -20.92 22.96
C PRO A 2 0.51 -19.90 23.75
N LYS A 3 1.76 -19.71 23.34
CA LYS A 3 2.64 -18.71 23.95
C LYS A 3 2.10 -17.31 23.63
N ILE A 4 2.07 -16.41 24.61
CA ILE A 4 1.82 -15.00 24.37
C ILE A 4 3.14 -14.36 23.91
N LEU A 5 3.15 -13.78 22.71
CA LEU A 5 4.33 -13.15 22.14
C LEU A 5 4.39 -11.67 22.52
N ASN A 6 5.54 -11.22 22.99
CA ASN A 6 5.84 -9.81 23.26
C ASN A 6 6.27 -9.13 21.96
N ILE A 7 5.46 -8.22 21.47
CA ILE A 7 5.67 -7.51 20.19
C ILE A 7 6.06 -6.05 20.46
N ALA A 8 7.11 -5.58 19.80
CA ALA A 8 7.34 -4.14 19.66
C ALA A 8 6.67 -3.64 18.37
N VAL A 9 6.05 -2.48 18.44
CA VAL A 9 5.49 -1.78 17.29
C VAL A 9 6.42 -0.61 16.96
N VAL A 10 7.02 -0.61 15.78
CA VAL A 10 7.88 0.43 15.25
C VAL A 10 7.11 1.19 14.18
N GLY A 11 6.84 2.47 14.42
CA GLY A 11 5.94 3.29 13.62
C GLY A 11 4.48 3.14 14.05
N ALA A 12 3.96 4.15 14.74
CA ALA A 12 2.55 4.26 15.11
C ALA A 12 1.75 5.04 14.04
N GLY A 13 2.03 4.76 12.76
CA GLY A 13 1.37 5.36 11.61
C GLY A 13 -0.06 4.85 11.39
N THR A 14 -0.63 5.20 10.26
CA THR A 14 -2.03 4.90 9.91
C THR A 14 -2.32 3.40 9.94
N MET A 15 -1.49 2.56 9.29
CA MET A 15 -1.71 1.12 9.26
C MET A 15 -1.54 0.48 10.65
N ALA A 16 -0.56 0.92 11.42
CA ALA A 16 -0.40 0.44 12.80
C ALA A 16 -1.65 0.70 13.64
N GLN A 17 -2.21 1.92 13.57
CA GLN A 17 -3.38 2.32 14.37
C GLN A 17 -4.70 1.76 13.82
N ALA A 18 -4.87 1.70 12.50
CA ALA A 18 -6.13 1.25 11.88
C ALA A 18 -6.27 -0.28 11.84
N VAL A 19 -5.18 -1.02 11.68
CA VAL A 19 -5.20 -2.46 11.42
C VAL A 19 -4.48 -3.24 12.52
N HIS A 20 -3.18 -3.02 12.72
CA HIS A 20 -2.36 -3.90 13.52
C HIS A 20 -2.68 -3.85 15.01
N LEU A 21 -2.69 -2.67 15.61
CA LEU A 21 -2.96 -2.51 17.03
C LEU A 21 -4.38 -2.99 17.42
N PRO A 22 -5.46 -2.73 16.63
CA PRO A 22 -6.77 -3.34 16.88
C PRO A 22 -6.75 -4.87 16.85
N VAL A 23 -6.06 -5.49 15.89
CA VAL A 23 -5.94 -6.96 15.84
C VAL A 23 -5.17 -7.48 17.03
N LEU A 24 -4.01 -6.89 17.38
CA LEU A 24 -3.22 -7.28 18.54
C LEU A 24 -4.01 -7.20 19.85
N ARG A 25 -4.84 -6.16 20.01
CA ARG A 25 -5.73 -6.03 21.19
C ARG A 25 -6.78 -7.14 21.24
N ARG A 26 -7.43 -7.48 20.12
CA ARG A 26 -8.41 -8.58 20.06
C ARG A 26 -7.78 -9.93 20.33
N ARG A 27 -6.52 -10.11 19.91
CA ARG A 27 -5.75 -11.35 20.08
C ARG A 27 -4.79 -11.28 21.25
N TRP A 28 -5.24 -10.66 22.36
CA TRP A 28 -4.50 -10.61 23.64
C TRP A 28 -4.16 -12.01 24.18
N ASP A 29 -4.88 -13.04 23.74
CA ASP A 29 -4.60 -14.44 24.04
C ASP A 29 -3.30 -14.96 23.41
N ARG A 30 -2.76 -14.23 22.42
CA ARG A 30 -1.55 -14.59 21.68
C ARG A 30 -0.48 -13.51 21.64
N PHE A 31 -0.86 -12.25 21.86
CA PHE A 31 0.02 -11.11 21.71
C PHE A 31 -0.10 -10.12 22.86
N SER A 32 1.05 -9.55 23.22
CA SER A 32 1.16 -8.39 24.09
C SER A 32 2.03 -7.34 23.40
N VAL A 33 1.54 -6.10 23.31
CA VAL A 33 2.35 -4.99 22.81
C VAL A 33 3.25 -4.52 23.95
N ALA A 34 4.53 -4.91 23.89
CA ALA A 34 5.50 -4.70 24.94
C ALA A 34 6.26 -3.37 24.81
N ALA A 35 6.30 -2.77 23.62
CA ALA A 35 6.99 -1.50 23.36
C ALA A 35 6.42 -0.81 22.12
N LEU A 36 6.60 0.51 22.06
CA LEU A 36 6.25 1.33 20.90
C LEU A 36 7.42 2.27 20.58
N VAL A 37 7.74 2.38 19.29
CA VAL A 37 8.74 3.29 18.75
C VAL A 37 8.07 4.24 17.77
N ASP A 38 8.24 5.54 17.95
CA ASP A 38 7.83 6.54 16.95
C ASP A 38 8.61 7.84 17.17
N HIS A 39 9.09 8.43 16.09
CA HIS A 39 9.83 9.70 16.15
C HIS A 39 8.96 10.87 16.58
N SER A 40 7.68 10.90 16.17
CA SER A 40 6.73 11.92 16.57
C SER A 40 6.44 11.82 18.08
N PRO A 41 6.84 12.79 18.91
CA PRO A 41 6.54 12.79 20.35
C PRO A 41 5.05 12.71 20.64
N ARG A 42 4.24 13.42 19.84
CA ARG A 42 2.79 13.43 19.97
C ARG A 42 2.21 12.06 19.65
N ARG A 43 2.52 11.48 18.49
CA ARG A 43 1.99 10.18 18.05
C ARG A 43 2.46 9.07 18.99
N ARG A 44 3.73 9.10 19.42
CA ARG A 44 4.28 8.17 20.41
C ARG A 44 3.50 8.22 21.72
N ARG A 45 3.19 9.41 22.24
CA ARG A 45 2.41 9.57 23.47
C ARG A 45 0.96 9.12 23.28
N GLU A 46 0.25 9.69 22.31
CA GLU A 46 -1.19 9.45 22.12
C GLU A 46 -1.48 7.97 21.79
N ALA A 47 -0.70 7.36 20.89
CA ALA A 47 -0.85 5.94 20.61
C ALA A 47 -0.54 5.08 21.84
N SER A 48 0.51 5.40 22.61
CA SER A 48 0.84 4.65 23.82
C SER A 48 -0.24 4.75 24.90
N GLU A 49 -0.87 5.90 25.07
CA GLU A 49 -1.98 6.10 26.02
C GLU A 49 -3.21 5.27 25.61
N VAL A 50 -3.59 5.29 24.32
CA VAL A 50 -4.72 4.51 23.79
C VAL A 50 -4.49 3.01 23.96
N TRP A 51 -3.26 2.55 23.77
CA TRP A 51 -2.93 1.12 23.78
C TRP A 51 -2.36 0.63 25.10
N GLY A 52 -2.23 1.50 26.11
CA GLY A 52 -1.82 1.16 27.47
C GLY A 52 -0.33 0.78 27.57
N ILE A 53 0.54 1.44 26.79
CA ILE A 53 1.98 1.19 26.79
C ILE A 53 2.64 2.12 27.82
N GLU A 54 3.35 1.52 28.77
CA GLU A 54 4.07 2.21 29.84
C GLU A 54 5.13 3.18 29.27
N GLU A 55 5.40 4.27 29.99
CA GLU A 55 6.32 5.33 29.52
C GLU A 55 7.74 4.79 29.28
N GLU A 56 8.22 3.89 30.12
CA GLU A 56 9.54 3.25 30.04
C GLU A 56 9.67 2.29 28.82
N ARG A 57 8.55 2.05 28.12
CA ARG A 57 8.47 1.21 26.92
C ARG A 57 8.23 2.01 25.64
N ARG A 58 8.33 3.33 25.72
CA ARG A 58 8.15 4.27 24.61
C ARG A 58 9.51 4.75 24.14
N TYR A 59 9.91 4.37 22.96
CA TYR A 59 11.22 4.70 22.39
C TYR A 59 11.06 5.70 21.25
N GLU A 60 12.07 6.54 21.07
CA GLU A 60 12.10 7.49 19.96
C GLU A 60 12.63 6.82 18.68
N THR A 61 13.67 6.00 18.82
CA THR A 61 14.37 5.37 17.70
C THR A 61 14.44 3.85 17.83
N VAL A 62 14.64 3.17 16.71
CA VAL A 62 14.94 1.73 16.70
C VAL A 62 16.26 1.42 17.43
N ALA A 63 17.23 2.34 17.37
CA ALA A 63 18.49 2.18 18.08
C ALA A 63 18.28 2.06 19.61
N ASP A 64 17.38 2.87 20.18
CA ASP A 64 17.03 2.83 21.60
C ASP A 64 16.32 1.51 21.95
N LEU A 65 15.38 1.06 21.14
CA LEU A 65 14.72 -0.22 21.29
C LEU A 65 15.74 -1.37 21.30
N VAL A 66 16.64 -1.39 20.30
CA VAL A 66 17.70 -2.40 20.17
C VAL A 66 18.67 -2.34 21.35
N ALA A 67 18.99 -1.15 21.86
CA ALA A 67 19.81 -0.98 23.07
C ALA A 67 19.13 -1.60 24.30
N ALA A 68 17.82 -1.38 24.50
CA ALA A 68 17.05 -1.96 25.59
C ALA A 68 17.01 -3.50 25.51
N VAL A 69 16.82 -4.06 24.31
CA VAL A 69 16.88 -5.52 24.08
C VAL A 69 18.28 -6.06 24.40
N ARG A 70 19.34 -5.37 23.94
CA ARG A 70 20.73 -5.76 24.21
C ARG A 70 21.06 -5.72 25.72
N ALA A 71 20.56 -4.69 26.41
CA ALA A 71 20.71 -4.55 27.87
C ALA A 71 19.86 -5.55 28.66
N ARG A 72 18.98 -6.32 28.00
CA ARG A 72 18.01 -7.25 28.61
C ARG A 72 17.01 -6.56 29.56
N THR A 73 16.78 -5.26 29.38
CA THR A 73 15.72 -4.53 30.07
C THR A 73 14.37 -4.68 29.37
N LEU A 74 14.38 -5.11 28.12
CA LEU A 74 13.21 -5.43 27.31
C LEU A 74 13.38 -6.81 26.68
N SER A 75 12.36 -7.68 26.82
CA SER A 75 12.29 -9.00 26.16
C SER A 75 11.23 -8.95 25.08
N LEU A 76 11.60 -9.27 23.85
CA LEU A 76 10.73 -9.32 22.68
C LEU A 76 10.80 -10.69 22.02
N ASP A 77 9.69 -11.12 21.43
CA ASP A 77 9.57 -12.30 20.58
C ASP A 77 9.52 -11.95 19.09
N GLY A 78 9.02 -10.75 18.76
CA GLY A 78 8.94 -10.26 17.39
C GLY A 78 8.71 -8.75 17.32
N VAL A 79 8.82 -8.19 16.13
CA VAL A 79 8.63 -6.76 15.87
C VAL A 79 7.69 -6.56 14.69
N LEU A 80 6.78 -5.60 14.80
CA LEU A 80 6.08 -5.00 13.66
C LEU A 80 6.85 -3.75 13.24
N LEU A 81 7.26 -3.67 11.98
CA LEU A 81 7.87 -2.49 11.38
C LEU A 81 6.87 -1.87 10.40
N SER A 82 6.15 -0.87 10.90
CA SER A 82 5.06 -0.16 10.20
C SER A 82 5.45 1.30 9.97
N THR A 83 6.62 1.48 9.39
CA THR A 83 7.15 2.77 8.93
C THR A 83 6.99 2.87 7.41
N ASP A 84 7.42 3.96 6.80
CA ASP A 84 7.56 4.03 5.35
C ASP A 84 8.74 3.17 4.85
N GLY A 85 8.90 3.09 3.54
CA GLY A 85 9.90 2.21 2.93
C GLY A 85 11.38 2.52 3.23
N LEU A 86 11.69 3.56 4.00
CA LEU A 86 13.04 3.89 4.49
C LEU A 86 13.38 3.13 5.78
N HIS A 87 13.23 1.83 5.79
CA HIS A 87 13.38 1.06 7.02
C HIS A 87 14.35 -0.13 6.92
N VAL A 88 15.09 -0.27 5.83
CA VAL A 88 15.99 -1.42 5.66
C VAL A 88 17.10 -1.45 6.71
N ASP A 89 17.69 -0.29 7.06
CA ASP A 89 18.73 -0.23 8.08
C ASP A 89 18.18 -0.57 9.47
N ASP A 90 17.01 -0.06 9.83
CA ASP A 90 16.31 -0.40 11.06
C ASP A 90 15.93 -1.89 11.11
N LEU A 91 15.41 -2.41 10.01
CA LEU A 91 15.13 -3.84 9.86
C LEU A 91 16.38 -4.69 10.10
N LEU A 92 17.51 -4.33 9.46
CA LEU A 92 18.77 -5.02 9.65
C LEU A 92 19.28 -4.94 11.09
N ALA A 93 19.09 -3.80 11.77
CA ALA A 93 19.44 -3.64 13.19
C ALA A 93 18.65 -4.60 14.09
N ILE A 94 17.35 -4.78 13.79
CA ILE A 94 16.43 -5.67 14.53
C ILE A 94 16.75 -7.15 14.26
N VAL A 95 16.85 -7.56 12.98
CA VAL A 95 17.09 -8.97 12.62
C VAL A 95 18.47 -9.47 13.06
N ARG A 96 19.48 -8.57 13.18
CA ARG A 96 20.77 -8.88 13.82
C ARG A 96 20.65 -9.28 15.29
N ARG A 97 19.53 -8.96 15.96
CA ARG A 97 19.23 -9.46 17.33
C ARG A 97 18.55 -10.83 17.28
N GLY A 98 18.29 -11.38 16.10
CA GLY A 98 17.61 -12.63 15.90
C GLY A 98 16.10 -12.55 16.06
N LEU A 99 15.52 -11.34 16.07
CA LEU A 99 14.08 -11.10 16.19
C LEU A 99 13.42 -11.21 14.82
N PRO A 100 12.36 -12.05 14.67
CA PRO A 100 11.49 -12.02 13.50
C PRO A 100 10.76 -10.68 13.39
N VAL A 101 10.60 -10.21 12.15
CA VAL A 101 9.97 -8.91 11.87
C VAL A 101 8.85 -9.08 10.85
N MET A 102 7.67 -8.57 11.17
CA MET A 102 6.63 -8.29 10.19
C MET A 102 6.84 -6.87 9.67
N VAL A 103 6.93 -6.69 8.35
CA VAL A 103 7.26 -5.40 7.70
C VAL A 103 6.13 -4.97 6.79
N GLU A 104 5.65 -3.73 6.95
CA GLU A 104 4.75 -3.11 5.97
C GLU A 104 5.46 -2.89 4.62
N PRO A 105 4.81 -3.20 3.49
CA PRO A 105 5.35 -2.93 2.17
C PRO A 105 5.37 -1.41 1.84
N PRO A 106 6.31 -0.96 0.98
CA PRO A 106 7.37 -1.74 0.35
C PRO A 106 8.52 -2.03 1.31
N LEU A 107 9.20 -3.19 1.17
CA LEU A 107 10.37 -3.52 1.99
C LEU A 107 11.53 -2.55 1.76
N GLY A 108 11.65 -2.02 0.57
CA GLY A 108 12.62 -1.03 0.11
C GLY A 108 12.26 -0.57 -1.29
N TYR A 109 12.99 0.42 -1.79
CA TYR A 109 12.71 1.04 -3.08
C TYR A 109 13.57 0.49 -4.24
N SER A 110 14.71 -0.15 -3.93
CA SER A 110 15.61 -0.71 -4.93
C SER A 110 15.92 -2.19 -4.67
N ALA A 111 16.32 -2.90 -5.73
CA ALA A 111 16.77 -4.28 -5.64
C ALA A 111 18.03 -4.42 -4.77
N GLU A 112 18.96 -3.47 -4.86
CA GLU A 112 20.21 -3.45 -4.09
C GLU A 112 19.94 -3.28 -2.59
N GLU A 113 18.97 -2.46 -2.24
CA GLU A 113 18.57 -2.23 -0.86
C GLU A 113 17.97 -3.52 -0.25
N ILE A 114 17.03 -4.15 -0.95
CA ILE A 114 16.38 -5.37 -0.50
C ILE A 114 17.36 -6.56 -0.49
N ALA A 115 18.30 -6.61 -1.44
CA ALA A 115 19.32 -7.65 -1.51
C ALA A 115 20.17 -7.73 -0.23
N LYS A 116 20.39 -6.63 0.49
CA LYS A 116 21.08 -6.64 1.79
C LYS A 116 20.34 -7.49 2.83
N VAL A 117 19.01 -7.46 2.81
CA VAL A 117 18.17 -8.24 3.72
C VAL A 117 18.16 -9.71 3.33
N THR A 118 18.01 -10.03 2.04
CA THR A 118 18.04 -11.42 1.55
C THR A 118 19.38 -12.08 1.82
N GLU A 119 20.49 -11.35 1.62
CA GLU A 119 21.82 -11.86 1.92
C GLU A 119 22.02 -12.10 3.42
N PHE A 120 21.51 -11.21 4.27
CA PHE A 120 21.54 -11.43 5.71
C PHE A 120 20.80 -12.72 6.10
N GLU A 121 19.57 -12.94 5.59
CA GLU A 121 18.79 -14.16 5.87
C GLU A 121 19.51 -15.42 5.34
N ARG A 122 20.14 -15.33 4.17
CA ARG A 122 20.94 -16.41 3.58
C ARG A 122 22.11 -16.79 4.51
N ILE A 123 22.84 -15.80 5.04
CA ILE A 123 23.96 -16.02 5.97
C ILE A 123 23.44 -16.56 7.32
N ALA A 124 22.30 -16.04 7.80
CA ALA A 124 21.69 -16.51 9.04
C ALA A 124 21.10 -17.93 8.93
N GLY A 125 20.93 -18.46 7.73
CA GLY A 125 20.36 -19.77 7.44
C GLY A 125 18.88 -19.90 7.80
N ARG A 126 18.16 -18.80 7.97
CA ARG A 126 16.72 -18.79 8.29
C ARG A 126 16.06 -17.52 7.82
N ARG A 127 14.75 -17.60 7.54
CA ARG A 127 13.91 -16.43 7.33
C ARG A 127 13.70 -15.70 8.66
N LEU A 128 13.68 -14.36 8.60
CA LEU A 128 13.44 -13.46 9.73
C LEU A 128 12.43 -12.36 9.37
N VAL A 129 12.08 -12.24 8.09
CA VAL A 129 11.20 -11.21 7.57
C VAL A 129 9.93 -11.82 7.00
N MET A 130 8.79 -11.24 7.36
CA MET A 130 7.46 -11.51 6.83
C MET A 130 6.87 -10.20 6.32
N LEU A 131 6.39 -10.16 5.06
CA LEU A 131 5.70 -8.99 4.52
C LEU A 131 4.26 -8.92 5.02
N ALA A 132 3.82 -7.73 5.37
CA ALA A 132 2.46 -7.45 5.85
C ALA A 132 1.49 -7.19 4.68
N HIS A 133 1.15 -8.24 3.93
CA HIS A 133 0.08 -8.23 2.93
C HIS A 133 -1.12 -9.03 3.46
N PRO A 134 -2.08 -8.41 4.16
CA PRO A 134 -3.16 -9.15 4.83
C PRO A 134 -3.93 -10.10 3.89
N GLN A 135 -4.27 -9.65 2.70
CA GLN A 135 -5.08 -10.43 1.75
C GLN A 135 -4.39 -11.70 1.25
N GLN A 136 -3.05 -11.80 1.29
CA GLN A 136 -2.34 -13.05 1.02
C GLN A 136 -2.75 -14.18 1.97
N TYR A 137 -3.12 -13.82 3.21
CA TYR A 137 -3.48 -14.75 4.27
C TYR A 137 -4.99 -15.00 4.34
N ASP A 138 -5.78 -14.40 3.45
CA ASP A 138 -7.21 -14.66 3.38
C ASP A 138 -7.48 -16.14 3.07
N ASP A 139 -8.36 -16.74 3.85
CA ASP A 139 -8.70 -18.15 3.74
C ASP A 139 -9.26 -18.51 2.35
N SER A 140 -9.96 -17.55 1.73
CA SER A 140 -10.49 -17.72 0.38
C SER A 140 -9.36 -17.71 -0.67
N VAL A 141 -8.35 -16.85 -0.52
CA VAL A 141 -7.15 -16.82 -1.39
C VAL A 141 -6.38 -18.14 -1.26
N ALA A 142 -6.11 -18.56 -0.03
CA ALA A 142 -5.38 -19.80 0.24
C ALA A 142 -6.04 -21.03 -0.41
N ARG A 143 -7.38 -21.05 -0.51
CA ARG A 143 -8.15 -22.18 -1.07
C ARG A 143 -8.53 -22.04 -2.54
N MET A 144 -8.14 -20.95 -3.22
CA MET A 144 -8.47 -20.75 -4.63
C MET A 144 -7.99 -21.91 -5.52
N SER A 145 -6.75 -22.34 -5.32
CA SER A 145 -6.15 -23.44 -6.08
C SER A 145 -6.78 -24.82 -5.82
N GLU A 146 -7.49 -25.00 -4.70
CA GLU A 146 -8.28 -26.20 -4.42
C GLU A 146 -9.53 -26.27 -5.31
N HIS A 147 -10.14 -25.13 -5.61
CA HIS A 147 -11.32 -25.03 -6.46
C HIS A 147 -10.96 -25.05 -7.94
N ILE A 148 -9.92 -24.33 -8.34
CA ILE A 148 -9.39 -24.29 -9.70
C ILE A 148 -7.89 -24.53 -9.61
N ALA A 149 -7.47 -25.77 -9.83
CA ALA A 149 -6.05 -26.14 -9.76
C ALA A 149 -5.23 -25.39 -10.81
N THR A 150 -3.98 -25.09 -10.50
CA THR A 150 -3.05 -24.33 -11.36
C THR A 150 -2.97 -24.89 -12.79
N LYS A 151 -2.99 -26.22 -12.94
CA LYS A 151 -2.99 -26.89 -14.26
C LYS A 151 -4.25 -26.65 -15.10
N ASP A 152 -5.37 -26.33 -14.46
CA ASP A 152 -6.67 -26.09 -15.11
C ASP A 152 -6.93 -24.59 -15.31
N LEU A 153 -6.08 -23.75 -14.75
CA LEU A 153 -6.15 -22.31 -14.80
C LEU A 153 -5.98 -21.79 -16.22
N ARG A 154 -6.81 -20.85 -16.62
CA ARG A 154 -6.73 -20.16 -17.92
C ARG A 154 -6.36 -18.70 -17.76
N MET A 155 -6.95 -18.05 -16.77
CA MET A 155 -6.76 -16.64 -16.54
C MET A 155 -7.03 -16.28 -15.08
N VAL A 156 -6.22 -15.38 -14.56
CA VAL A 156 -6.46 -14.58 -13.36
C VAL A 156 -6.73 -13.15 -13.80
N ASP A 157 -7.82 -12.56 -13.36
CA ASP A 157 -8.18 -11.16 -13.61
C ASP A 157 -8.40 -10.48 -12.26
N HIS A 158 -7.55 -9.53 -11.91
CA HIS A 158 -7.52 -8.89 -10.60
C HIS A 158 -7.62 -7.38 -10.77
N GLU A 159 -8.73 -6.80 -10.36
CA GLU A 159 -9.02 -5.37 -10.46
C GLU A 159 -9.14 -4.74 -9.07
N VAL A 160 -8.52 -3.57 -8.90
CA VAL A 160 -8.60 -2.75 -7.69
C VAL A 160 -9.02 -1.33 -8.06
N LEU A 161 -10.05 -0.83 -7.38
CA LEU A 161 -10.48 0.57 -7.39
C LEU A 161 -10.06 1.21 -6.06
N MET A 162 -9.03 2.05 -6.12
CA MET A 162 -8.46 2.73 -4.95
C MET A 162 -9.02 4.14 -4.82
N PRO A 163 -9.83 4.44 -3.78
CA PRO A 163 -10.29 5.80 -3.50
C PRO A 163 -9.20 6.64 -2.82
N ALA A 164 -9.51 7.89 -2.51
CA ALA A 164 -8.70 8.69 -1.58
C ALA A 164 -8.69 8.08 -0.17
N SER A 165 -7.81 8.59 0.71
CA SER A 165 -7.58 8.02 2.05
C SER A 165 -8.81 8.04 2.96
N GLN A 166 -9.70 9.04 2.81
CA GLN A 166 -10.83 9.21 3.71
C GLN A 166 -11.79 8.00 3.74
N PRO A 167 -12.24 7.41 2.60
CA PRO A 167 -13.04 6.20 2.62
C PRO A 167 -12.34 4.99 3.25
N LEU A 168 -11.00 4.96 3.24
CA LEU A 168 -10.22 3.86 3.79
C LEU A 168 -10.04 3.96 5.32
N PHE A 169 -9.86 5.16 5.85
CA PHE A 169 -9.41 5.36 7.23
C PHE A 169 -10.32 6.26 8.07
N GLY A 170 -11.37 6.85 7.48
CA GLY A 170 -12.23 7.82 8.16
C GLY A 170 -12.88 7.33 9.45
N GLN A 171 -13.03 6.03 9.64
CA GLN A 171 -13.59 5.42 10.85
C GLN A 171 -12.53 4.97 11.86
N ALA A 172 -11.26 5.01 11.51
CA ALA A 172 -10.19 4.44 12.33
C ALA A 172 -9.68 5.37 13.44
N HIS A 173 -10.09 6.64 13.48
CA HIS A 173 -9.65 7.64 14.46
C HIS A 173 -8.12 7.72 14.60
N VAL A 174 -7.42 7.71 13.47
CA VAL A 174 -5.96 7.70 13.44
C VAL A 174 -5.41 9.07 13.86
N THR A 175 -4.48 9.09 14.80
CA THR A 175 -3.71 10.29 15.12
C THR A 175 -2.68 10.53 14.02
N THR A 176 -2.93 11.56 13.21
CA THR A 176 -1.96 12.06 12.22
C THR A 176 -1.05 13.10 12.87
N SER A 177 0.25 13.10 12.59
CA SER A 177 1.12 14.06 13.24
C SER A 177 2.47 14.27 12.60
N SER A 178 2.51 14.41 11.30
CA SER A 178 3.75 14.82 10.63
C SER A 178 4.23 16.24 10.99
N TYR A 179 3.38 17.03 11.68
CA TYR A 179 3.65 18.44 11.97
C TYR A 179 4.43 18.72 13.25
N ASP A 180 4.60 17.75 14.14
CA ASP A 180 5.35 17.90 15.37
C ASP A 180 6.85 17.59 15.24
N LEU A 181 7.28 17.12 14.08
CA LEU A 181 8.69 16.94 13.77
C LEU A 181 9.34 18.27 13.35
N PRO A 182 10.58 18.55 13.78
CA PRO A 182 11.35 19.71 13.34
C PRO A 182 11.45 19.78 11.81
N THR A 183 11.43 20.98 11.24
CA THR A 183 11.50 21.18 9.79
C THR A 183 12.75 20.55 9.16
N GLU A 184 13.88 20.64 9.88
CA GLU A 184 15.15 20.05 9.45
C GLU A 184 15.01 18.52 9.28
N GLN A 185 14.43 17.86 10.26
CA GLN A 185 14.17 16.44 10.26
C GLN A 185 13.27 16.04 9.11
N ARG A 186 12.15 16.73 8.89
CA ARG A 186 11.25 16.48 7.74
C ARG A 186 11.97 16.64 6.40
N THR A 187 12.84 17.64 6.29
CA THR A 187 13.61 17.91 5.07
C THR A 187 14.65 16.82 4.81
N ALA A 188 15.40 16.43 5.85
CA ALA A 188 16.39 15.37 5.76
C ALA A 188 15.75 14.05 5.30
N ARG A 189 14.61 13.70 5.89
CA ARG A 189 13.85 12.52 5.52
C ARG A 189 13.32 12.55 4.09
N ARG A 190 12.72 13.67 3.66
CA ARG A 190 12.26 13.84 2.28
C ARG A 190 13.42 13.64 1.29
N LYS A 191 14.58 14.19 1.58
CA LYS A 191 15.79 14.01 0.76
C LYS A 191 16.25 12.55 0.72
N ALA A 192 16.25 11.86 1.86
CA ALA A 192 16.62 10.45 1.92
C ALA A 192 15.62 9.57 1.13
N LEU A 193 14.31 9.83 1.27
CA LEU A 193 13.28 9.14 0.48
C LEU A 193 13.47 9.37 -1.02
N GLN A 194 13.70 10.61 -1.43
CA GLN A 194 13.96 10.95 -2.82
C GLN A 194 15.17 10.18 -3.36
N ALA A 195 16.27 10.12 -2.62
CA ALA A 195 17.47 9.39 -3.03
C ALA A 195 17.22 7.87 -3.13
N ALA A 196 16.45 7.28 -2.20
CA ALA A 196 16.09 5.86 -2.25
C ALA A 196 15.22 5.52 -3.46
N VAL A 197 14.25 6.37 -3.77
CA VAL A 197 13.38 6.22 -4.96
C VAL A 197 14.20 6.39 -6.25
N GLU A 198 15.11 7.34 -6.29
CA GLU A 198 16.05 7.55 -7.40
C GLU A 198 16.88 6.29 -7.66
N ALA A 199 17.47 5.72 -6.62
CA ALA A 199 18.22 4.46 -6.71
C ALA A 199 17.36 3.30 -7.25
N GLY A 200 16.05 3.28 -6.94
CA GLY A 200 15.13 2.25 -7.42
C GLY A 200 14.66 2.44 -8.86
N THR A 201 14.56 3.69 -9.32
CA THR A 201 14.00 4.01 -10.65
C THR A 201 15.06 4.24 -11.72
N GLY A 202 16.25 4.76 -11.35
CA GLY A 202 17.32 5.13 -12.26
C GLY A 202 17.36 6.63 -12.55
N ASP A 203 18.53 7.09 -13.03
CA ASP A 203 18.83 8.52 -13.20
C ASP A 203 18.05 9.18 -14.34
N GLY A 204 17.63 8.41 -15.36
CA GLY A 204 16.78 8.89 -16.46
C GLY A 204 15.30 9.04 -16.10
N ALA A 205 14.88 8.60 -14.91
CA ALA A 205 13.52 8.72 -14.46
C ALA A 205 13.15 10.17 -14.10
N THR A 206 12.02 10.65 -14.62
CA THR A 206 11.45 11.95 -14.23
C THR A 206 10.76 11.87 -12.87
N GLN A 207 10.43 13.02 -12.27
CA GLN A 207 9.63 13.06 -11.04
C GLN A 207 8.27 12.34 -11.21
N ARG A 208 7.66 12.47 -12.39
CA ARG A 208 6.42 11.76 -12.74
C ARG A 208 6.60 10.24 -12.68
N ASP A 209 7.70 9.72 -13.20
CA ASP A 209 7.99 8.29 -13.22
C ASP A 209 8.25 7.76 -11.80
N ARG A 210 8.98 8.53 -10.99
CA ARG A 210 9.22 8.26 -9.57
C ARG A 210 7.90 8.23 -8.77
N ASP A 211 7.02 9.21 -9.01
CA ASP A 211 5.71 9.26 -8.38
C ASP A 211 4.83 8.07 -8.79
N LEU A 212 4.86 7.68 -10.07
CA LEU A 212 4.15 6.50 -10.55
C LEU A 212 4.68 5.22 -9.90
N TYR A 213 6.00 5.11 -9.78
CA TYR A 213 6.66 3.98 -9.13
C TYR A 213 6.22 3.81 -7.69
N VAL A 214 6.28 4.90 -6.90
CA VAL A 214 5.93 4.85 -5.47
C VAL A 214 4.43 4.71 -5.26
N LYS A 215 3.63 5.62 -5.87
CA LYS A 215 2.19 5.76 -5.56
C LYS A 215 1.32 4.72 -6.28
N GLY A 216 1.76 4.19 -7.41
CA GLY A 216 1.01 3.22 -8.21
C GLY A 216 1.57 1.80 -8.13
N LEU A 217 2.86 1.65 -8.44
CA LEU A 217 3.45 0.33 -8.57
C LEU A 217 3.76 -0.32 -7.22
N LEU A 218 4.54 0.35 -6.36
CA LEU A 218 4.94 -0.21 -5.07
C LEU A 218 3.80 -0.31 -4.05
N THR A 219 2.82 0.60 -4.10
CA THR A 219 1.69 0.58 -3.15
C THR A 219 0.47 -0.16 -3.67
N GLY A 220 0.21 -0.15 -4.98
CA GLY A 220 -0.97 -0.73 -5.59
C GLY A 220 -0.71 -2.06 -6.28
N VAL A 221 0.03 -2.04 -7.38
CA VAL A 221 0.28 -3.25 -8.20
C VAL A 221 1.03 -4.32 -7.41
N ALA A 222 1.97 -3.94 -6.51
CA ALA A 222 2.67 -4.88 -5.63
C ALA A 222 1.70 -5.69 -4.76
N HIS A 223 0.64 -5.07 -4.25
CA HIS A 223 -0.40 -5.75 -3.48
C HIS A 223 -1.12 -6.82 -4.33
N GLN A 224 -1.55 -6.47 -5.55
CA GLN A 224 -2.20 -7.41 -6.47
C GLN A 224 -1.28 -8.58 -6.85
N MET A 225 0.02 -8.28 -7.09
CA MET A 225 1.03 -9.32 -7.33
C MET A 225 1.15 -10.27 -6.13
N ALA A 226 1.20 -9.74 -4.92
CA ALA A 226 1.30 -10.53 -3.69
C ALA A 226 0.11 -11.49 -3.52
N VAL A 227 -1.12 -11.03 -3.72
CA VAL A 227 -2.34 -11.86 -3.64
C VAL A 227 -2.35 -12.93 -4.72
N THR A 228 -1.98 -12.56 -5.95
CA THR A 228 -1.91 -13.51 -7.09
C THR A 228 -0.85 -14.58 -6.84
N GLU A 229 0.33 -14.19 -6.34
CA GLU A 229 1.42 -15.12 -6.01
C GLU A 229 1.02 -16.11 -4.92
N ALA A 230 0.30 -15.67 -3.90
CA ALA A 230 -0.20 -16.54 -2.83
C ALA A 230 -1.17 -17.62 -3.35
N ALA A 231 -1.98 -17.32 -4.36
CA ALA A 231 -2.96 -18.22 -4.92
C ALA A 231 -2.38 -19.18 -5.99
N TYR A 232 -1.52 -18.67 -6.88
CA TYR A 232 -1.13 -19.39 -8.10
C TYR A 232 0.36 -19.31 -8.46
N GLY A 233 1.16 -18.65 -7.63
CA GLY A 233 2.59 -18.43 -7.85
C GLY A 233 2.89 -17.09 -8.53
N PRO A 234 4.18 -16.76 -8.69
CA PRO A 234 4.62 -15.47 -9.22
C PRO A 234 4.34 -15.31 -10.72
N ILE A 235 4.26 -14.06 -11.15
CA ILE A 235 4.27 -13.69 -12.56
C ILE A 235 5.73 -13.90 -13.04
N GLU A 236 5.91 -14.79 -14.02
CA GLU A 236 7.24 -15.11 -14.54
C GLU A 236 7.61 -14.31 -15.77
N LYS A 237 6.61 -13.78 -16.49
CA LYS A 237 6.83 -13.04 -17.71
C LYS A 237 5.86 -11.87 -17.82
N LEU A 238 6.42 -10.68 -18.05
CA LEU A 238 5.66 -9.51 -18.46
C LEU A 238 5.31 -9.60 -19.95
N VAL A 239 4.02 -9.41 -20.30
CA VAL A 239 3.54 -9.49 -21.69
C VAL A 239 3.24 -8.09 -22.22
N ALA A 240 2.55 -7.26 -21.46
CA ALA A 240 2.22 -5.88 -21.82
C ALA A 240 1.89 -5.05 -20.60
N VAL A 241 2.12 -3.75 -20.71
CA VAL A 241 1.76 -2.75 -19.69
C VAL A 241 1.09 -1.56 -20.35
N ARG A 242 0.12 -0.97 -19.66
CA ARG A 242 -0.52 0.28 -20.05
C ARG A 242 -0.69 1.19 -18.83
N HIS A 243 -0.46 2.48 -19.04
CA HIS A 243 -0.74 3.53 -18.06
C HIS A 243 -1.58 4.63 -18.69
N TRP A 244 -2.69 5.03 -18.01
CA TRP A 244 -3.59 6.07 -18.51
C TRP A 244 -4.39 6.74 -17.37
N PRO A 245 -4.94 7.96 -17.61
CA PRO A 245 -4.54 8.89 -18.66
C PRO A 245 -3.13 9.45 -18.39
N LYS A 246 -2.37 9.77 -19.45
CA LYS A 246 -0.95 10.16 -19.35
C LYS A 246 -0.66 11.35 -18.42
N GLY A 247 -1.63 12.24 -18.20
CA GLY A 247 -1.49 13.43 -17.35
C GLY A 247 -1.83 13.20 -15.87
N VAL A 248 -2.29 12.00 -15.47
CA VAL A 248 -2.75 11.70 -14.11
C VAL A 248 -1.80 10.69 -13.44
N ILE A 249 -1.34 11.02 -12.23
CA ILE A 249 -0.46 10.15 -11.45
C ILE A 249 -1.12 9.90 -10.09
N PRO A 250 -1.22 8.65 -9.67
CA PRO A 250 -0.79 7.43 -10.36
C PRO A 250 -1.69 6.98 -11.51
N GLY A 251 -2.92 7.51 -11.67
CA GLY A 251 -3.86 7.16 -12.73
C GLY A 251 -4.32 5.71 -12.68
N SER A 252 -4.36 5.07 -13.84
CA SER A 252 -4.73 3.66 -14.00
C SER A 252 -3.57 2.89 -14.63
N ILE A 253 -3.32 1.69 -14.12
CA ILE A 253 -2.24 0.81 -14.57
C ILE A 253 -2.85 -0.54 -14.91
N GLU A 254 -2.54 -1.06 -16.09
CA GLU A 254 -2.87 -2.42 -16.51
C GLU A 254 -1.59 -3.17 -16.82
N LEU A 255 -1.46 -4.36 -16.26
CA LEU A 255 -0.37 -5.28 -16.49
C LEU A 255 -0.94 -6.61 -17.00
N LEU A 256 -0.41 -7.10 -18.10
CA LEU A 256 -0.64 -8.46 -18.59
C LEU A 256 0.64 -9.26 -18.38
N GLY A 257 0.50 -10.42 -17.76
CA GLY A 257 1.60 -11.33 -17.46
C GLY A 257 1.25 -12.78 -17.68
N GLU A 258 2.24 -13.64 -17.55
CA GLU A 258 2.11 -15.10 -17.66
C GLU A 258 2.70 -15.75 -16.40
N LEU A 259 1.95 -16.69 -15.82
CA LEU A 259 2.41 -17.54 -14.71
C LEU A 259 3.25 -18.69 -15.24
N GLY A 260 4.06 -19.33 -14.39
CA GLY A 260 4.83 -20.52 -14.73
C GLY A 260 4.01 -21.70 -15.26
N SER A 261 2.70 -21.71 -15.02
CA SER A 261 1.76 -22.65 -15.59
C SER A 261 1.36 -22.37 -17.04
N GLY A 262 1.75 -21.22 -17.60
CA GLY A 262 1.29 -20.70 -18.89
C GLY A 262 -0.09 -20.01 -18.84
N ALA A 263 -0.71 -19.92 -17.67
CA ALA A 263 -1.95 -19.17 -17.49
C ALA A 263 -1.68 -17.66 -17.55
N GLN A 264 -2.63 -16.92 -18.13
CA GLN A 264 -2.52 -15.46 -18.24
C GLN A 264 -2.99 -14.78 -16.97
N VAL A 265 -2.33 -13.69 -16.62
CA VAL A 265 -2.69 -12.79 -15.51
C VAL A 265 -2.95 -11.40 -16.06
N ARG A 266 -4.05 -10.79 -15.66
CA ARG A 266 -4.35 -9.39 -15.89
C ARG A 266 -4.51 -8.73 -14.53
N LEU A 267 -3.68 -7.74 -14.23
CA LEU A 267 -3.81 -6.86 -13.06
C LEU A 267 -4.24 -5.49 -13.55
N VAL A 268 -5.28 -4.93 -12.96
CA VAL A 268 -5.74 -3.57 -13.25
C VAL A 268 -5.88 -2.83 -11.93
N TRP A 269 -5.15 -1.75 -11.80
CA TRP A 269 -5.21 -0.89 -10.63
C TRP A 269 -5.61 0.52 -11.03
N HIS A 270 -6.63 1.06 -10.36
CA HIS A 270 -7.17 2.39 -10.62
C HIS A 270 -7.06 3.25 -9.37
N TYR A 271 -6.44 4.43 -9.47
CA TYR A 271 -6.59 5.47 -8.48
C TYR A 271 -7.75 6.39 -8.87
N LEU A 272 -8.84 6.30 -8.13
CA LEU A 272 -10.07 7.06 -8.35
C LEU A 272 -10.39 7.86 -7.08
N PRO A 273 -9.78 9.06 -6.90
CA PRO A 273 -9.84 9.80 -5.63
C PRO A 273 -11.27 10.15 -5.19
N PHE A 274 -12.20 10.19 -6.12
CA PHE A 274 -13.62 10.49 -5.86
C PHE A 274 -14.50 9.24 -5.82
N ALA A 275 -13.94 8.06 -5.88
CA ALA A 275 -14.72 6.83 -5.69
C ALA A 275 -15.27 6.79 -4.25
N PRO A 276 -16.54 6.39 -4.06
CA PRO A 276 -17.18 6.38 -2.75
C PRO A 276 -16.59 5.32 -1.82
N GLU A 277 -16.02 4.26 -2.38
CA GLU A 277 -15.51 3.11 -1.63
C GLU A 277 -14.36 2.42 -2.37
N TYR A 278 -13.62 1.61 -1.64
CA TYR A 278 -12.65 0.67 -2.15
C TYR A 278 -13.36 -0.54 -2.75
N SER A 279 -12.85 -1.04 -3.87
CA SER A 279 -13.30 -2.30 -4.46
C SER A 279 -12.12 -3.12 -4.93
N GLU A 280 -12.06 -4.37 -4.53
CA GLU A 280 -11.05 -5.32 -4.99
C GLU A 280 -11.72 -6.63 -5.39
N THR A 281 -11.57 -7.00 -6.64
CA THR A 281 -12.17 -8.21 -7.22
C THR A 281 -11.10 -9.07 -7.90
N LEU A 282 -11.00 -10.31 -7.48
CA LEU A 282 -10.14 -11.31 -8.10
C LEU A 282 -11.02 -12.36 -8.78
N GLN A 283 -10.94 -12.48 -10.11
CA GLN A 283 -11.65 -13.47 -10.89
C GLN A 283 -10.69 -14.52 -11.45
N VAL A 284 -11.10 -15.78 -11.38
CA VAL A 284 -10.29 -16.90 -11.85
C VAL A 284 -11.10 -17.78 -12.76
N LEU A 285 -10.54 -18.10 -13.91
CA LEU A 285 -11.21 -18.84 -14.97
C LEU A 285 -10.53 -20.17 -15.25
N SER A 286 -11.34 -21.22 -15.40
CA SER A 286 -10.95 -22.48 -16.02
C SER A 286 -11.93 -22.82 -17.13
N ALA A 287 -11.69 -23.92 -17.85
CA ALA A 287 -12.61 -24.39 -18.90
C ALA A 287 -14.03 -24.73 -18.35
N ARG A 288 -14.17 -25.01 -17.04
CA ARG A 288 -15.40 -25.53 -16.44
C ARG A 288 -15.95 -24.66 -15.33
N ARG A 289 -15.10 -23.84 -14.68
CA ARG A 289 -15.41 -23.10 -13.47
C ARG A 289 -15.03 -21.64 -13.64
N ARG A 290 -15.83 -20.79 -13.02
CA ARG A 290 -15.49 -19.39 -12.76
C ARG A 290 -15.59 -19.16 -11.27
N MET A 291 -14.58 -18.54 -10.71
CA MET A 291 -14.56 -18.11 -9.34
C MET A 291 -14.38 -16.61 -9.28
N ARG A 292 -15.12 -15.95 -8.41
CA ARG A 292 -14.97 -14.55 -8.08
C ARG A 292 -14.77 -14.42 -6.60
N LEU A 293 -13.77 -13.64 -6.21
CA LEU A 293 -13.46 -13.29 -4.84
C LEU A 293 -13.53 -11.77 -4.74
N ASP A 294 -14.37 -11.28 -3.82
CA ASP A 294 -14.44 -9.88 -3.45
C ASP A 294 -13.70 -9.71 -2.12
N LEU A 295 -12.62 -8.93 -2.13
CA LEU A 295 -11.74 -8.68 -1.01
C LEU A 295 -12.06 -7.30 -0.40
N PRO A 296 -12.12 -7.17 0.92
CA PRO A 296 -12.25 -5.89 1.58
C PRO A 296 -10.96 -5.09 1.52
N ALA A 297 -11.05 -3.77 1.75
CA ALA A 297 -9.85 -2.94 1.87
C ALA A 297 -8.88 -3.46 2.94
N PRO A 298 -7.56 -3.46 2.69
CA PRO A 298 -6.55 -3.88 3.67
C PRO A 298 -6.65 -3.14 5.01
N SER A 299 -7.12 -1.89 4.98
CA SER A 299 -7.36 -1.06 6.15
C SER A 299 -8.56 -1.47 7.00
N HIS A 300 -9.45 -2.31 6.47
CA HIS A 300 -10.64 -2.79 7.17
C HIS A 300 -10.37 -4.17 7.80
N GLY A 301 -9.53 -4.21 8.83
CA GLY A 301 -8.99 -5.44 9.42
C GLY A 301 -10.02 -6.48 9.91
N ASP A 302 -11.28 -6.10 10.09
CA ASP A 302 -12.39 -6.99 10.51
C ASP A 302 -13.29 -7.42 9.36
N ALA A 303 -13.20 -6.76 8.22
CA ALA A 303 -13.99 -7.09 7.06
C ALA A 303 -13.56 -8.45 6.49
N ARG A 304 -14.49 -9.16 5.87
CA ARG A 304 -14.31 -10.54 5.42
C ARG A 304 -14.54 -10.63 3.93
N SER A 305 -13.72 -11.41 3.26
CA SER A 305 -13.88 -11.70 1.85
C SER A 305 -15.12 -12.55 1.58
N THR A 306 -15.64 -12.41 0.37
CA THR A 306 -16.73 -13.25 -0.14
C THR A 306 -16.29 -13.90 -1.44
N VAL A 307 -16.38 -15.22 -1.52
CA VAL A 307 -16.07 -15.99 -2.72
C VAL A 307 -17.33 -16.60 -3.31
N SER A 308 -17.51 -16.47 -4.62
CA SER A 308 -18.53 -17.18 -5.38
C SER A 308 -17.88 -18.11 -6.40
N LEU A 309 -18.32 -19.37 -6.40
CA LEU A 309 -17.91 -20.41 -7.35
C LEU A 309 -19.08 -20.75 -8.25
N ARG A 310 -18.91 -20.57 -9.56
CA ARG A 310 -19.90 -20.90 -10.57
C ARG A 310 -19.41 -22.04 -11.45
N GLU A 311 -20.16 -23.15 -11.48
CA GLU A 311 -19.86 -24.33 -12.29
C GLU A 311 -21.11 -24.91 -12.92
N LYS A 312 -20.95 -25.69 -14.01
CA LYS A 312 -22.02 -26.48 -14.57
C LYS A 312 -21.90 -27.93 -14.08
N LYS A 313 -22.90 -28.40 -13.31
CA LYS A 313 -22.94 -29.75 -12.76
C LYS A 313 -24.22 -30.44 -13.21
N SER A 314 -24.11 -31.63 -13.81
CA SER A 314 -25.25 -32.40 -14.33
C SER A 314 -26.18 -31.59 -15.25
N GLY A 315 -25.60 -30.74 -16.12
CA GLY A 315 -26.35 -29.91 -17.05
C GLY A 315 -26.90 -28.59 -16.48
N VAL A 316 -26.91 -28.41 -15.15
CA VAL A 316 -27.42 -27.24 -14.46
C VAL A 316 -26.25 -26.34 -14.04
N VAL A 317 -26.41 -25.01 -14.20
CA VAL A 317 -25.49 -24.03 -13.63
C VAL A 317 -25.77 -23.90 -12.16
N GLN A 318 -24.74 -24.10 -11.33
CA GLN A 318 -24.78 -23.90 -9.89
C GLN A 318 -23.83 -22.77 -9.53
N GLU A 319 -24.24 -21.96 -8.57
CA GLU A 319 -23.42 -20.91 -7.96
C GLU A 319 -23.49 -21.06 -6.46
N VAL A 320 -22.35 -21.07 -5.81
CA VAL A 320 -22.22 -21.16 -4.35
C VAL A 320 -21.39 -19.98 -3.89
N ALA A 321 -21.95 -19.17 -3.00
CA ALA A 321 -21.25 -18.07 -2.36
C ALA A 321 -20.95 -18.42 -0.90
N THR A 322 -19.76 -18.08 -0.43
CA THR A 322 -19.30 -18.26 0.95
C THR A 322 -18.54 -17.04 1.41
N THR A 323 -18.65 -16.71 2.69
CA THR A 323 -17.88 -15.62 3.32
C THR A 323 -16.80 -16.22 4.22
N ALA A 324 -15.62 -15.63 4.20
CA ALA A 324 -14.51 -16.06 5.05
C ALA A 324 -14.88 -16.00 6.54
N PRO A 325 -14.41 -16.96 7.35
CA PRO A 325 -14.76 -17.01 8.79
C PRO A 325 -14.06 -15.91 9.60
N LYS A 326 -12.89 -15.43 9.14
CA LYS A 326 -12.04 -14.42 9.78
C LYS A 326 -11.61 -13.35 8.80
N GLY A 327 -11.23 -12.18 9.32
CA GLY A 327 -10.58 -11.14 8.52
C GLY A 327 -9.13 -11.50 8.18
N SER A 328 -8.67 -11.05 7.02
CA SER A 328 -7.33 -11.33 6.49
C SER A 328 -6.21 -10.87 7.43
N ALA A 329 -6.38 -9.70 8.06
CA ALA A 329 -5.40 -9.18 9.02
C ALA A 329 -5.25 -10.04 10.27
N GLU A 330 -6.34 -10.65 10.77
CA GLU A 330 -6.27 -11.60 11.87
C GLU A 330 -5.51 -12.86 11.48
N LEU A 331 -5.79 -13.41 10.29
CA LEU A 331 -5.09 -14.60 9.76
C LEU A 331 -3.61 -14.31 9.52
N MET A 332 -3.27 -13.13 9.04
CA MET A 332 -1.87 -12.69 8.89
C MET A 332 -1.14 -12.69 10.23
N TRP A 333 -1.75 -12.16 11.31
CA TRP A 333 -1.16 -12.20 12.63
C TRP A 333 -1.08 -13.62 13.22
N GLU A 334 -2.04 -14.49 12.91
CA GLU A 334 -1.93 -15.92 13.28
C GLU A 334 -0.75 -16.61 12.57
N ALA A 335 -0.53 -16.28 11.30
CA ALA A 335 0.64 -16.76 10.55
C ALA A 335 1.95 -16.19 11.13
N PHE A 336 1.99 -14.92 11.53
CA PHE A 336 3.16 -14.36 12.21
C PHE A 336 3.44 -15.04 13.55
N HIS A 337 2.40 -15.38 14.31
CA HIS A 337 2.55 -16.15 15.53
C HIS A 337 3.18 -17.52 15.25
N ALA A 338 2.71 -18.23 14.23
CA ALA A 338 3.26 -19.53 13.83
C ALA A 338 4.70 -19.40 13.31
N PHE A 339 5.02 -18.35 12.60
CA PHE A 339 6.37 -18.03 12.15
C PHE A 339 7.33 -17.84 13.33
N VAL A 340 6.93 -17.06 14.36
CA VAL A 340 7.75 -16.80 15.54
C VAL A 340 7.87 -18.01 16.45
N GLU A 341 6.75 -18.69 16.75
CA GLU A 341 6.71 -19.79 17.75
C GLU A 341 7.21 -21.11 17.19
N LYS A 342 6.86 -21.42 15.92
CA LYS A 342 7.11 -22.74 15.32
C LYS A 342 8.15 -22.71 14.19
N GLY A 343 8.55 -21.52 13.72
CA GLY A 343 9.44 -21.39 12.58
C GLY A 343 8.75 -21.70 11.24
N GLU A 344 7.41 -21.65 11.18
CA GLU A 344 6.67 -21.83 9.92
C GLU A 344 7.03 -20.68 8.95
N ALA A 345 7.40 -21.02 7.71
CA ALA A 345 7.80 -20.02 6.74
C ALA A 345 6.62 -19.10 6.36
N PRO A 346 6.79 -17.77 6.31
CA PRO A 346 5.76 -16.86 5.85
C PRO A 346 5.54 -17.02 4.33
N LEU A 347 4.36 -16.62 3.86
CA LEU A 347 4.02 -16.63 2.42
C LEU A 347 4.94 -15.70 1.61
N ALA A 348 5.28 -14.54 2.18
CA ALA A 348 6.17 -13.58 1.56
C ALA A 348 7.15 -13.00 2.60
N GLY A 349 8.40 -12.81 2.17
CA GLY A 349 9.50 -12.20 2.93
C GLY A 349 10.44 -11.42 2.01
N ALA A 350 11.71 -11.30 2.39
CA ALA A 350 12.67 -10.50 1.65
C ALA A 350 12.91 -11.00 0.21
N ALA A 351 12.93 -12.31 -0.02
CA ALA A 351 13.14 -12.87 -1.35
C ALA A 351 11.96 -12.57 -2.30
N GLU A 352 10.74 -12.64 -1.78
CA GLU A 352 9.52 -12.30 -2.50
C GLU A 352 9.48 -10.80 -2.83
N ALA A 353 9.83 -9.93 -1.86
CA ALA A 353 9.96 -8.49 -2.06
C ALA A 353 10.98 -8.14 -3.16
N LEU A 354 12.11 -8.83 -3.18
CA LEU A 354 13.14 -8.61 -4.20
C LEU A 354 12.61 -8.93 -5.61
N ARG A 355 11.91 -10.07 -5.78
CA ARG A 355 11.30 -10.41 -7.08
C ARG A 355 10.26 -9.37 -7.50
N GLN A 356 9.42 -8.93 -6.58
CA GLN A 356 8.38 -7.93 -6.85
C GLN A 356 8.99 -6.60 -7.29
N VAL A 357 10.00 -6.09 -6.58
CA VAL A 357 10.65 -4.81 -6.92
C VAL A 357 11.33 -4.87 -8.30
N VAL A 358 11.97 -5.99 -8.63
CA VAL A 358 12.58 -6.18 -9.95
C VAL A 358 11.53 -6.14 -11.06
N LEU A 359 10.43 -6.88 -10.91
CA LEU A 359 9.35 -6.86 -11.90
C LEU A 359 8.65 -5.50 -11.99
N LEU A 360 8.44 -4.80 -10.88
CA LEU A 360 7.83 -3.46 -10.88
C LEU A 360 8.72 -2.40 -11.53
N ARG A 361 10.04 -2.52 -11.41
CA ARG A 361 10.97 -1.68 -12.18
C ARG A 361 10.89 -1.97 -13.68
N GLU A 362 10.75 -3.24 -14.09
CA GLU A 362 10.51 -3.63 -15.49
C GLU A 362 9.18 -3.06 -16.01
N VAL A 363 8.11 -3.09 -15.20
CA VAL A 363 6.83 -2.46 -15.52
C VAL A 363 7.00 -0.96 -15.74
N LEU A 364 7.72 -0.26 -14.86
CA LEU A 364 8.02 1.16 -15.02
C LEU A 364 8.82 1.43 -16.30
N ALA A 365 9.85 0.64 -16.56
CA ALA A 365 10.66 0.77 -17.77
C ALA A 365 9.81 0.65 -19.03
N THR A 366 8.92 -0.35 -19.09
CA THR A 366 7.99 -0.54 -20.22
C THR A 366 7.07 0.67 -20.44
N ILE A 367 6.60 1.32 -19.36
CA ILE A 367 5.77 2.53 -19.46
C ILE A 367 6.60 3.70 -20.02
N VAL A 368 7.82 3.86 -19.53
CA VAL A 368 8.74 4.94 -19.93
C VAL A 368 9.20 4.77 -21.38
N GLU A 369 9.50 3.53 -21.80
CA GLU A 369 9.84 3.19 -23.18
C GLU A 369 8.67 3.46 -24.16
N ALA A 370 7.43 3.18 -23.74
CA ALA A 370 6.24 3.53 -24.53
C ALA A 370 6.06 5.04 -24.71
N ASP A 371 6.68 5.86 -23.87
CA ASP A 371 6.77 7.32 -24.01
C ASP A 371 8.03 7.76 -24.79
N GLY A 372 8.82 6.83 -25.35
CA GLY A 372 10.04 7.09 -26.13
C GLY A 372 11.24 7.53 -25.29
N ARG A 373 11.28 7.16 -24.00
CA ARG A 373 12.33 7.53 -23.02
C ARG A 373 12.99 6.28 -22.43
N SER A 374 14.07 6.47 -21.67
CA SER A 374 14.75 5.42 -20.91
C SER A 374 14.82 5.79 -19.42
N LEU A 375 14.84 4.79 -18.55
CA LEU A 375 15.15 4.95 -17.13
C LEU A 375 16.64 5.11 -16.86
N GLU A 376 17.49 4.69 -17.80
CA GLU A 376 18.93 4.91 -17.72
C GLU A 376 19.27 6.30 -18.28
N ALA A 377 20.22 6.98 -17.69
CA ALA A 377 20.75 8.23 -18.25
C ALA A 377 21.31 7.96 -19.66
N GLU A 378 20.96 8.81 -20.63
CA GLU A 378 21.68 8.76 -21.92
C GLU A 378 23.15 8.99 -21.63
N PRO A 379 24.07 8.13 -22.18
CA PRO A 379 25.48 8.40 -22.07
C PRO A 379 25.73 9.79 -22.68
N GLU A 380 26.35 10.69 -21.91
CA GLU A 380 26.80 11.96 -22.45
C GLU A 380 27.53 11.65 -23.74
N GLN A 381 26.92 12.03 -24.86
CA GLN A 381 27.62 11.99 -26.13
C GLN A 381 28.80 12.95 -25.95
N ASP A 382 29.99 12.37 -25.78
CA ASP A 382 31.24 13.08 -25.78
C ASP A 382 31.17 13.94 -27.05
N ALA A 383 30.96 15.25 -26.85
CA ALA A 383 30.99 16.20 -27.97
C ALA A 383 32.42 16.14 -28.48
N GLY A 384 32.61 15.18 -29.38
CA GLY A 384 33.87 14.96 -30.03
C GLY A 384 34.34 16.30 -30.53
N THR A 385 35.45 16.72 -30.00
CA THR A 385 36.28 17.79 -30.53
C THR A 385 36.49 17.47 -32.02
N GLU A 386 35.67 18.07 -32.90
CA GLU A 386 36.00 18.11 -34.33
C GLU A 386 37.30 18.87 -34.43
N GLU A 387 38.37 18.09 -34.51
CA GLU A 387 39.67 18.55 -34.97
C GLU A 387 39.48 19.04 -36.40
N ALA A 388 39.41 20.37 -36.57
CA ALA A 388 39.43 21.01 -37.87
C ALA A 388 40.76 20.66 -38.58
N PRO A 389 40.71 20.20 -39.86
CA PRO A 389 41.93 19.91 -40.60
C PRO A 389 42.68 21.21 -40.88
N GLY A 390 44.01 21.16 -40.64
CA GLY A 390 44.95 22.23 -40.77
C GLY A 390 44.92 22.95 -42.14
N ALA A 391 45.02 24.25 -42.07
CA ALA A 391 45.46 25.08 -43.21
C ALA A 391 46.74 25.77 -42.82
N GLU A 392 47.74 25.53 -43.69
CA GLU A 392 49.08 26.04 -43.62
C GLU A 392 49.22 27.57 -43.80
N GLU A 393 50.24 28.10 -43.15
CA GLU A 393 51.09 29.24 -43.36
C GLU A 393 50.73 30.30 -44.43
N GLY A 394 50.83 31.55 -44.01
CA GLY A 394 51.05 32.69 -44.94
C GLY A 394 50.97 34.06 -44.29
N ALA A 395 52.15 34.51 -43.76
CA ALA A 395 52.76 35.86 -43.83
C ALA A 395 52.00 37.15 -43.36
N GLU A 396 52.68 37.75 -42.40
CA GLU A 396 53.09 39.18 -42.28
C GLU A 396 52.05 40.30 -42.10
N ALA A 397 52.24 40.95 -40.97
CA ALA A 397 52.42 42.39 -40.73
C ALA A 397 51.23 43.34 -40.73
N GLU A 398 51.10 43.97 -39.64
CA GLU A 398 51.02 45.39 -39.25
C GLU A 398 49.93 45.69 -38.26
N GLU A 399 50.40 46.07 -37.09
CA GLU A 399 49.66 46.98 -36.20
C GLU A 399 49.76 48.43 -36.73
N PRO A 400 48.89 49.39 -36.44
CA PRO A 400 48.80 49.88 -35.06
C PRO A 400 47.44 50.44 -34.60
N SER A 401 47.32 50.45 -33.29
CA SER A 401 46.74 51.45 -32.36
C SER A 401 45.55 52.31 -32.79
N THR A 402 44.53 52.37 -31.94
CA THR A 402 44.24 53.49 -30.98
C THR A 402 42.83 53.39 -30.42
N GLU A 403 42.79 53.59 -29.09
CA GLU A 403 41.89 54.40 -28.28
C GLU A 403 40.37 54.28 -28.42
N ALA A 404 39.79 53.83 -27.28
CA ALA A 404 38.88 54.56 -26.38
C ALA A 404 37.55 55.06 -26.94
N GLU A 405 36.47 54.65 -26.34
CA GLU A 405 35.55 55.45 -25.57
C GLU A 405 34.23 54.68 -25.29
N GLU A 406 33.97 54.50 -24.01
CA GLU A 406 32.60 54.48 -23.56
C GLU A 406 32.06 55.92 -23.63
N PRO A 407 30.72 56.12 -23.80
CA PRO A 407 29.91 56.32 -22.63
C PRO A 407 28.41 55.90 -22.75
N SER A 408 27.88 55.45 -21.58
CA SER A 408 26.80 56.08 -20.80
C SER A 408 25.46 56.43 -21.44
N ALA A 409 24.44 55.75 -20.88
CA ALA A 409 23.18 56.25 -20.32
C ALA A 409 22.20 57.13 -21.13
N GLU A 410 20.96 56.85 -20.78
CA GLU A 410 19.70 57.63 -20.69
C GLU A 410 18.61 57.32 -21.73
N ALA A 411 17.53 56.73 -21.24
CA ALA A 411 16.23 57.31 -20.86
C ALA A 411 15.47 58.08 -21.94
N ALA A 412 14.24 57.68 -22.17
CA ALA A 412 13.02 58.46 -22.29
C ALA A 412 11.90 57.62 -22.92
N THR A 413 10.87 57.26 -22.21
CA THR A 413 9.63 57.95 -21.85
C THR A 413 8.70 58.23 -23.03
N THR A 414 7.46 57.86 -22.77
CA THR A 414 6.16 58.41 -23.19
C THR A 414 5.40 57.77 -24.35
N GLY A 415 4.14 57.52 -23.99
CA GLY A 415 3.03 57.46 -24.93
C GLY A 415 1.80 56.71 -24.42
N ALA A 416 1.09 57.32 -23.44
CA ALA A 416 -0.27 56.90 -23.07
C ALA A 416 -1.27 57.45 -24.08
N VAL A 417 -2.28 56.65 -24.44
CA VAL A 417 -3.60 57.15 -24.85
C VAL A 417 -4.67 56.29 -24.21
N ARG A 418 -5.51 56.95 -23.45
CA ARG A 418 -6.83 56.53 -22.95
C ARG A 418 -7.87 56.60 -24.04
N ALA A 419 -8.88 55.72 -24.00
CA ALA A 419 -10.29 56.07 -24.18
C ALA A 419 -11.17 54.92 -23.69
N ASP A 420 -11.94 55.23 -22.75
CA ASP A 420 -13.24 54.92 -22.23
C ASP A 420 -14.23 54.37 -23.28
N GLU A 421 -15.01 53.36 -22.88
CA GLU A 421 -16.49 53.36 -22.90
C GLU A 421 -17.03 51.99 -22.44
N GLU A 422 -17.80 51.98 -21.38
CA GLU A 422 -18.86 51.05 -21.00
C GLU A 422 -20.20 51.67 -21.46
N PRO A 423 -21.37 50.98 -21.33
CA PRO A 423 -21.76 49.55 -21.30
C PRO A 423 -22.93 49.24 -22.27
N ALA A 424 -23.26 47.95 -22.45
CA ALA A 424 -24.64 47.55 -22.78
C ALA A 424 -24.91 46.07 -22.51
N ASP A 425 -25.77 45.86 -21.59
CA ASP A 425 -26.86 44.91 -21.38
C ASP A 425 -27.13 43.90 -22.51
N GLY A 426 -27.18 42.60 -22.19
CA GLY A 426 -27.54 41.54 -23.13
C GLY A 426 -27.71 40.19 -22.49
N THR A 427 -28.91 39.90 -22.07
CA THR A 427 -29.51 38.62 -21.62
C THR A 427 -29.00 37.37 -22.36
N PRO A 428 -28.74 36.24 -21.71
CA PRO A 428 -28.36 35.00 -22.40
C PRO A 428 -29.57 34.28 -23.00
N ALA A 429 -29.47 33.92 -24.27
CA ALA A 429 -30.38 33.04 -24.97
C ALA A 429 -30.11 31.56 -24.69
N PRO A 430 -31.11 30.68 -24.81
CA PRO A 430 -31.05 29.31 -24.32
C PRO A 430 -30.25 28.37 -25.23
N SER A 431 -29.56 27.41 -24.58
CA SER A 431 -28.82 26.34 -25.22
C SER A 431 -29.70 25.45 -26.10
N ALA A 432 -29.30 25.29 -27.34
CA ALA A 432 -29.87 24.36 -28.28
C ALA A 432 -29.48 22.90 -27.88
N THR A 433 -30.46 22.09 -27.58
CA THR A 433 -30.36 20.62 -27.48
C THR A 433 -30.19 20.06 -28.89
N VAL A 434 -29.10 19.40 -29.15
CA VAL A 434 -28.91 18.57 -30.35
C VAL A 434 -29.50 17.21 -30.06
N GLU A 435 -30.65 16.90 -30.63
CA GLU A 435 -31.20 15.56 -30.72
C GLU A 435 -30.40 14.78 -31.76
N VAL A 436 -29.79 13.67 -31.30
CA VAL A 436 -29.21 12.66 -32.18
C VAL A 436 -30.27 11.59 -32.40
N GLU A 437 -30.84 11.53 -33.60
CA GLU A 437 -31.70 10.44 -34.05
C GLU A 437 -30.90 9.15 -34.16
N LEU A 438 -31.33 8.11 -33.41
CA LEU A 438 -30.92 6.73 -33.61
C LEU A 438 -31.90 6.01 -34.53
N PRO A 439 -31.44 5.21 -35.51
CA PRO A 439 -32.33 4.51 -36.40
C PRO A 439 -32.93 3.27 -35.78
N GLY A 440 -34.24 3.13 -35.89
CA GLY A 440 -35.08 1.96 -36.03
C GLY A 440 -34.89 0.81 -35.05
N ALA A 441 -35.72 0.75 -34.00
CA ALA A 441 -36.02 -0.50 -33.29
C ALA A 441 -37.31 -1.10 -33.85
N GLU A 442 -37.25 -2.38 -34.26
CA GLU A 442 -38.43 -3.14 -34.62
C GLU A 442 -39.34 -3.43 -33.41
N PRO A 443 -40.66 -3.63 -33.59
CA PRO A 443 -41.60 -3.76 -32.48
C PRO A 443 -41.54 -5.17 -31.88
N ALA A 444 -41.63 -5.23 -30.54
CA ALA A 444 -41.72 -6.47 -29.77
C ALA A 444 -43.08 -7.18 -29.98
N PRO A 445 -43.12 -8.50 -29.92
CA PRO A 445 -44.36 -9.27 -30.07
C PRO A 445 -45.22 -9.22 -28.80
N GLU A 446 -46.54 -9.29 -29.07
CA GLU A 446 -47.65 -9.19 -28.15
C GLU A 446 -47.59 -10.15 -26.95
N THR A 447 -48.00 -9.61 -25.81
CA THR A 447 -48.24 -10.31 -24.54
C THR A 447 -49.46 -11.26 -24.67
N LEU A 448 -49.25 -12.56 -24.52
CA LEU A 448 -50.32 -13.52 -24.31
C LEU A 448 -50.73 -13.52 -22.84
N GLU A 449 -51.99 -13.17 -22.59
CA GLU A 449 -52.69 -13.29 -21.32
C GLU A 449 -52.77 -14.75 -20.88
N GLN A 450 -52.43 -15.01 -19.60
CA GLN A 450 -52.74 -16.28 -18.94
C GLN A 450 -54.01 -16.15 -18.13
N PRO A 451 -54.87 -17.17 -18.15
CA PRO A 451 -56.08 -17.16 -17.34
C PRO A 451 -55.82 -17.58 -15.88
N VAL A 452 -56.53 -16.88 -15.01
CA VAL A 452 -56.63 -17.12 -13.56
C VAL A 452 -57.46 -18.42 -13.35
N THR A 453 -56.97 -19.35 -12.53
CA THR A 453 -57.76 -20.44 -11.95
C THR A 453 -57.58 -20.50 -10.45
N ASP A 454 -58.70 -20.55 -9.76
CA ASP A 454 -58.97 -20.53 -8.32
C ASP A 454 -58.61 -21.90 -7.66
N PRO A 455 -58.31 -21.95 -6.36
CA PRO A 455 -57.86 -23.15 -5.66
C PRO A 455 -58.94 -23.87 -4.91
N SER A 456 -59.15 -25.15 -5.20
CA SER A 456 -59.80 -26.06 -4.26
C SER A 456 -59.48 -27.51 -4.59
N GLY A 457 -59.15 -28.30 -3.57
CA GLY A 457 -59.24 -29.75 -3.70
C GLY A 457 -58.11 -30.58 -3.06
N GLU A 458 -58.27 -30.87 -1.79
CA GLU A 458 -58.10 -32.19 -1.12
C GLU A 458 -56.75 -32.90 -1.01
N ARG A 459 -56.39 -33.17 0.21
CA ARG A 459 -55.45 -34.20 0.71
C ARG A 459 -56.01 -35.60 0.60
N PRO A 460 -55.18 -36.64 0.66
CA PRO A 460 -55.31 -37.58 1.78
C PRO A 460 -53.99 -37.90 2.52
N ALA A 461 -54.22 -38.38 3.75
CA ALA A 461 -53.34 -38.66 4.86
C ALA A 461 -52.71 -40.05 4.85
N ALA A 462 -51.68 -40.25 5.62
CA ALA A 462 -51.37 -41.37 6.52
C ALA A 462 -49.87 -41.28 6.93
N ALA A 463 -49.39 -41.52 8.07
CA ALA A 463 -49.78 -41.88 9.42
C ALA A 463 -48.53 -42.43 10.15
N TYR A 464 -48.52 -42.22 11.51
CA TYR A 464 -47.74 -42.88 12.59
C TYR A 464 -46.28 -42.44 12.79
N ALA A 465 -45.77 -42.24 14.02
CA ALA A 465 -46.31 -42.45 15.38
C ALA A 465 -45.58 -41.53 16.40
N GLU A 466 -46.31 -41.09 17.34
CA GLU A 466 -46.19 -40.84 18.76
C GLU A 466 -44.87 -41.01 19.49
N ALA A 467 -44.52 -39.99 20.31
CA ALA A 467 -44.23 -40.10 21.72
C ALA A 467 -44.21 -38.69 22.38
N GLU A 468 -45.10 -38.43 23.29
CA GLU A 468 -45.17 -37.38 24.31
C GLU A 468 -44.78 -37.97 25.69
N PRO A 469 -44.80 -37.19 26.83
CA PRO A 469 -44.40 -35.82 27.10
C PRO A 469 -43.54 -35.65 28.39
N ALA A 470 -43.06 -34.46 28.69
CA ALA A 470 -42.84 -34.00 30.08
C ALA A 470 -42.77 -32.47 30.21
N ALA A 471 -43.81 -31.94 30.83
CA ALA A 471 -43.97 -30.88 31.81
C ALA A 471 -43.15 -29.57 31.77
N GLU A 472 -43.90 -28.48 31.64
CA GLU A 472 -43.56 -27.11 32.06
C GLU A 472 -43.45 -26.99 33.60
N PRO A 473 -42.85 -25.89 34.09
CA PRO A 473 -43.71 -24.87 34.65
C PRO A 473 -43.35 -23.40 34.34
N SER A 474 -44.43 -22.65 34.26
CA SER A 474 -44.64 -21.21 34.18
C SER A 474 -43.81 -20.34 35.12
N SER A 475 -43.45 -19.15 34.65
CA SER A 475 -43.78 -17.87 35.29
C SER A 475 -43.22 -16.68 34.44
N ASN A 476 -44.15 -15.87 34.02
CA ASN A 476 -43.98 -14.58 33.38
C ASN A 476 -43.95 -13.48 34.45
N PRO A 477 -43.07 -12.50 34.42
CA PRO A 477 -43.38 -11.21 35.03
C PRO A 477 -43.56 -10.11 33.97
N THR A 478 -44.59 -9.36 34.17
CA THR A 478 -45.13 -8.16 33.54
C THR A 478 -44.04 -7.08 33.26
N PRO A 479 -44.07 -6.40 32.11
CA PRO A 479 -43.20 -5.27 31.87
C PRO A 479 -43.72 -4.00 32.54
N ALA A 480 -42.81 -3.30 33.23
CA ALA A 480 -43.06 -1.99 33.82
C ALA A 480 -43.07 -0.91 32.74
N ARG A 481 -44.00 0.01 32.91
CA ARG A 481 -44.30 1.19 32.11
C ARG A 481 -43.12 2.18 32.10
N ALA A 482 -42.67 2.57 30.92
CA ALA A 482 -41.69 3.66 30.73
C ALA A 482 -42.34 5.03 30.96
N PRO A 483 -41.60 6.03 31.47
CA PRO A 483 -42.10 7.39 31.63
C PRO A 483 -42.08 8.17 30.32
N GLU A 484 -43.05 9.06 30.16
CA GLU A 484 -43.27 9.98 29.05
C GLU A 484 -42.11 10.95 28.86
N ALA A 485 -41.65 11.08 27.61
CA ALA A 485 -40.67 12.05 27.22
C ALA A 485 -41.28 13.42 26.99
N THR A 486 -40.70 14.43 27.60
CA THR A 486 -40.94 15.86 27.35
C THR A 486 -40.33 16.28 26.03
N PRO A 487 -40.97 17.17 25.25
CA PRO A 487 -40.40 17.63 23.96
C PRO A 487 -39.23 18.59 24.18
N VAL A 488 -38.11 18.26 23.56
CA VAL A 488 -36.93 19.14 23.47
C VAL A 488 -37.04 19.95 22.18
N ALA A 489 -36.84 21.27 22.29
CA ALA A 489 -36.88 22.24 21.20
C ALA A 489 -35.77 21.96 20.18
N GLU A 490 -36.08 22.14 18.88
CA GLU A 490 -35.15 22.10 17.76
C GLU A 490 -34.09 23.20 17.91
N PRO A 491 -32.79 22.88 17.71
CA PRO A 491 -31.78 23.91 17.53
C PRO A 491 -31.71 24.35 16.08
N ALA A 492 -31.52 25.67 15.90
CA ALA A 492 -31.37 26.37 14.63
C ALA A 492 -30.26 25.77 13.78
N SER A 493 -30.53 25.69 12.48
CA SER A 493 -29.56 25.30 11.44
C SER A 493 -28.43 26.30 11.34
N GLU A 494 -27.26 25.98 11.90
CA GLU A 494 -25.99 26.60 11.53
C GLU A 494 -25.45 25.93 10.26
N THR A 495 -25.24 26.75 9.24
CA THR A 495 -24.58 26.38 8.00
C THR A 495 -23.11 26.10 8.30
N LEU A 496 -22.73 24.82 8.38
CA LEU A 496 -21.32 24.42 8.45
C LEU A 496 -20.70 24.63 7.06
N GLU A 497 -19.80 25.60 6.94
CA GLU A 497 -18.87 25.70 5.82
C GLU A 497 -18.05 24.42 5.77
N GLN A 498 -18.08 23.73 4.62
CA GLN A 498 -17.24 22.56 4.38
C GLN A 498 -15.78 23.02 4.29
N PRO A 499 -14.84 22.38 4.99
CA PRO A 499 -13.43 22.64 4.81
C PRO A 499 -13.02 22.23 3.39
N ALA A 500 -12.16 23.05 2.78
CA ALA A 500 -11.57 22.79 1.46
C ALA A 500 -10.84 21.44 1.45
N ALA A 501 -10.93 20.72 0.35
CA ALA A 501 -10.22 19.46 0.16
C ALA A 501 -8.70 19.66 0.33
N PRO A 502 -7.99 18.74 1.03
CA PRO A 502 -6.55 18.84 1.22
C PRO A 502 -5.80 18.81 -0.11
N SER A 503 -4.71 19.54 -0.18
CA SER A 503 -3.83 19.58 -1.34
C SER A 503 -3.16 18.22 -1.57
N THR A 504 -2.71 17.95 -2.81
CA THR A 504 -2.02 16.71 -3.17
C THR A 504 -0.77 16.41 -2.34
N GLU A 505 -0.18 17.41 -1.68
CA GLU A 505 0.95 17.26 -0.75
C GLU A 505 0.52 16.62 0.58
N GLU A 506 -0.70 16.85 1.07
CA GLU A 506 -1.19 16.26 2.34
C GLU A 506 -1.48 14.75 2.23
N VAL A 507 -1.79 14.25 1.03
CA VAL A 507 -2.06 12.82 0.82
C VAL A 507 -0.78 11.99 0.89
N VAL A 508 0.37 12.55 0.51
CA VAL A 508 1.68 11.87 0.59
C VAL A 508 2.13 11.74 2.04
N ASP A 509 1.87 12.74 2.87
CA ASP A 509 2.25 12.74 4.28
C ASP A 509 1.43 11.75 5.14
N ALA A 510 0.23 11.38 4.73
CA ALA A 510 -0.57 10.37 5.42
C ALA A 510 -0.01 8.94 5.28
N TRP A 511 0.79 8.68 4.25
CA TRP A 511 1.44 7.37 3.99
C TRP A 511 2.89 7.32 4.45
N SER A 512 3.48 8.47 4.80
CA SER A 512 4.89 8.59 5.14
C SER A 512 5.15 8.99 6.59
N GLY A 513 4.92 8.12 7.54
CA GLY A 513 5.26 8.30 8.96
C GLY A 513 6.65 7.74 9.34
N GLY A 514 7.63 8.51 9.40
CA GLY A 514 8.94 8.76 9.74
C GLY A 514 9.99 7.89 10.37
N ALA A 515 11.20 7.84 9.86
CA ALA A 515 12.41 7.47 10.60
C ALA A 515 13.63 8.32 10.21
N GLU A 516 14.46 8.70 11.18
CA GLU A 516 15.68 9.46 11.02
C GLU A 516 16.94 8.67 11.34
N SER A 517 18.03 9.05 10.67
CA SER A 517 19.40 8.60 10.97
C SER A 517 20.15 9.63 11.81
N ALA A 518 20.89 9.14 12.82
CA ALA A 518 21.74 9.95 13.69
C ALA A 518 22.99 10.47 12.96
N PRO A 519 23.54 11.67 13.31
CA PRO A 519 24.79 12.16 12.74
C PRO A 519 26.01 11.43 13.30
N ALA A 520 26.97 11.15 12.40
CA ALA A 520 28.28 10.61 12.77
C ALA A 520 29.06 11.60 13.64
N ALA A 521 29.49 11.15 14.81
CA ALA A 521 30.41 11.91 15.66
C ALA A 521 31.83 11.80 15.07
N ALA A 522 32.48 12.95 14.96
CA ALA A 522 33.87 13.10 14.53
C ALA A 522 34.85 12.47 15.51
N GLU A 523 35.89 11.86 14.95
CA GLU A 523 37.05 11.28 15.61
C GLU A 523 37.84 12.34 16.40
N ASP A 524 38.22 11.96 17.63
CA ASP A 524 39.43 12.44 18.27
C ASP A 524 40.16 11.22 18.82
N ALA A 525 41.28 10.89 18.20
CA ALA A 525 42.18 9.84 18.61
C ALA A 525 43.31 10.40 19.50
N PRO A 526 43.65 9.79 20.63
CA PRO A 526 44.95 9.97 21.26
C PRO A 526 45.90 8.81 20.97
N PRO A 527 47.22 9.01 21.14
CA PRO A 527 48.26 8.22 20.50
C PRO A 527 48.63 6.95 21.27
N ALA A 528 49.25 6.06 20.51
CA ALA A 528 49.78 4.77 20.93
C ALA A 528 50.87 4.89 22.02
N THR A 529 50.83 3.98 23.00
CA THR A 529 52.03 3.59 23.75
C THR A 529 52.04 2.07 23.96
N ALA A 530 53.12 1.51 23.39
CA ALA A 530 53.96 0.39 23.83
C ALA A 530 53.39 -0.83 24.56
N ASP A 531 53.61 -1.94 23.90
CA ASP A 531 53.77 -3.31 24.43
C ASP A 531 54.69 -3.40 25.65
N PRO A 532 54.46 -4.33 26.63
CA PRO A 532 55.37 -5.49 26.60
C PRO A 532 54.75 -6.85 27.03
N ALA A 533 55.28 -7.88 26.37
CA ALA A 533 55.73 -9.19 26.88
C ALA A 533 54.70 -10.22 27.38
N VAL A 534 54.64 -11.27 26.60
CA VAL A 534 54.32 -12.68 26.94
C VAL A 534 55.22 -13.19 28.10
N PRO A 535 54.71 -14.08 28.99
CA PRO A 535 55.42 -15.33 29.13
C PRO A 535 54.54 -16.61 29.01
N GLU A 536 55.27 -17.61 28.58
CA GLU A 536 54.95 -18.99 28.29
C GLU A 536 54.31 -19.81 29.43
N ASP A 537 53.59 -20.79 28.95
CA ASP A 537 53.20 -22.11 29.46
C ASP A 537 54.10 -22.72 30.59
N PRO A 538 53.59 -23.57 31.53
CA PRO A 538 53.41 -24.97 31.16
C PRO A 538 52.29 -25.79 31.88
N ARG A 539 51.81 -26.82 31.15
CA ARG A 539 51.35 -28.16 31.58
C ARG A 539 49.90 -28.39 32.05
N ARG A 540 49.22 -29.05 31.35
CA ARG A 540 48.71 -30.43 31.04
C ARG A 540 47.28 -30.39 30.63
#